data_652405803d16374f68ddcfa709ee393a
#
_entry.id   652405803d16374f68ddcfa709ee393a
#
_cell.length_a   1.000
_cell.length_b   1.000
_cell.length_c   1.000
_cell.angle_alpha   90.00
_cell.angle_beta   90.00
_cell.angle_gamma   90.00
#
_symmetry.space_group_name_H-M   'P 1'
#
loop_
_entity.id
_entity.type
_entity.pdbx_description
1 polymer ?
#
loop_
_entity_poly.entity_id
_entity_poly.type
_entity_poly.pdbx_seq_one_letter_code
_entity_poly.pdbx_strand_id
1 'polypeptide(L)'
;MAFPARQIFQRLFTVAYHPDSSHRSYLARAQTQHSPLADVTIAVLDAAESESLFGVPLARRDIQPVFLRVVNRSQTHLRLHVVSIDRNYYTPLEAAGVSHFSIAKRLSAFAAIGWWLFLPLFVLIPFKLVSAYRANRRMDEQFQAEAFRLRPVPAGDAAEGFVFTHMDVGTKVVRVLFHAASSPFDLASLSSQIADPATYRPPPDAATGQPVVDLTFTIAVPGIAADYLRRDFAALYPSGEFSDCDLPTLVQRLSAMPPATTNSKETHTGDPVNLVVIGEFETILSAFGARWDESETITLRTCWKTARSFLLGSQYRYSPVSPLHLLGRTQDLALQRSRRSINERLHLRLWLTTLRFGRKPVWIGQISRDIGVRFTPKTWNLTTHRIDPDVDESRDYVVEDLMEAERIDAVGYVDGVGACEQTAPKRNLTGDPYFTDGRRAVILLAETRAAPRFVRWC
;
A
#
# COMPACT_ATOMS: atom_id res chain seq x y z
N MET A 1 6.05 14.67 -51.19
CA MET A 1 5.61 14.26 -49.86
C MET A 1 4.62 13.11 -49.98
N ALA A 2 5.08 11.88 -49.89
CA ALA A 2 4.20 10.71 -49.94
C ALA A 2 3.56 10.56 -48.55
N PHE A 3 2.28 10.86 -48.44
CA PHE A 3 1.50 10.62 -47.23
C PHE A 3 1.58 9.14 -46.86
N PRO A 4 1.74 8.77 -45.62
CA PRO A 4 1.93 7.40 -45.22
C PRO A 4 0.59 6.64 -45.20
N ALA A 5 -0.03 6.50 -46.36
CA ALA A 5 -1.27 5.74 -46.54
C ALA A 5 -1.18 4.34 -45.91
N ARG A 6 0.04 3.75 -45.91
CA ARG A 6 0.33 2.45 -45.32
C ARG A 6 0.21 2.45 -43.78
N GLN A 7 0.62 3.53 -43.12
CA GLN A 7 0.49 3.66 -41.64
C GLN A 7 -0.96 3.92 -41.20
N ILE A 8 -1.69 4.73 -41.96
CA ILE A 8 -3.12 4.99 -41.71
C ILE A 8 -3.91 3.70 -41.93
N PHE A 9 -3.61 2.99 -43.01
CA PHE A 9 -4.22 1.69 -43.32
C PHE A 9 -3.91 0.67 -42.24
N GLN A 10 -2.67 0.53 -41.78
CA GLN A 10 -2.33 -0.36 -40.67
C GLN A 10 -3.06 0.00 -39.37
N ARG A 11 -3.16 1.28 -38.97
CA ARG A 11 -3.91 1.72 -37.77
C ARG A 11 -5.40 1.45 -37.88
N LEU A 12 -5.96 1.50 -39.07
CA LEU A 12 -7.39 1.21 -39.28
C LEU A 12 -7.68 -0.30 -39.26
N PHE A 13 -6.76 -1.15 -39.67
CA PHE A 13 -7.01 -2.59 -39.91
C PHE A 13 -6.40 -3.49 -38.83
N THR A 14 -5.38 -3.05 -38.10
CA THR A 14 -4.71 -3.88 -37.10
C THR A 14 -4.81 -3.30 -35.70
N VAL A 15 -4.80 -4.19 -34.72
CA VAL A 15 -4.59 -3.83 -33.33
C VAL A 15 -3.09 -3.87 -33.08
N ALA A 16 -2.50 -2.71 -32.78
CA ALA A 16 -1.08 -2.63 -32.47
C ALA A 16 -0.86 -3.12 -31.01
N TYR A 17 -0.05 -4.15 -30.87
CA TYR A 17 0.46 -4.63 -29.58
C TYR A 17 1.96 -4.79 -29.72
N HIS A 18 2.71 -3.95 -29.01
CA HIS A 18 4.16 -3.83 -29.12
C HIS A 18 4.77 -3.72 -27.71
N PRO A 19 4.94 -4.83 -27.00
CA PRO A 19 5.68 -4.84 -25.75
C PRO A 19 7.18 -4.68 -26.04
N ASP A 20 7.87 -3.98 -25.15
CA ASP A 20 9.33 -3.88 -25.18
C ASP A 20 9.93 -4.78 -24.10
N SER A 21 10.13 -6.05 -24.44
CA SER A 21 10.71 -7.04 -23.52
C SER A 21 12.17 -6.74 -23.13
N SER A 22 12.82 -5.75 -23.75
CA SER A 22 14.18 -5.32 -23.41
C SER A 22 14.23 -4.23 -22.33
N HIS A 23 13.08 -3.63 -22.00
CA HIS A 23 12.99 -2.56 -21.02
C HIS A 23 13.40 -3.03 -19.62
N ARG A 24 14.42 -2.40 -19.02
CA ARG A 24 15.00 -2.79 -17.73
C ARG A 24 15.29 -1.60 -16.80
N SER A 25 14.71 -0.41 -17.07
CA SER A 25 14.99 0.81 -16.27
C SER A 25 14.64 0.64 -14.79
N TYR A 26 13.62 -0.16 -14.47
CA TYR A 26 13.19 -0.47 -13.10
C TYR A 26 14.31 -1.10 -12.25
N LEU A 27 15.29 -1.78 -12.86
CA LEU A 27 16.42 -2.38 -12.13
C LEU A 27 17.31 -1.34 -11.45
N ALA A 28 17.34 -0.09 -11.93
CA ALA A 28 18.09 0.98 -11.27
C ALA A 28 17.57 1.32 -9.88
N ARG A 29 16.31 0.97 -9.57
CA ARG A 29 15.66 1.16 -8.26
C ARG A 29 15.48 -0.15 -7.48
N ALA A 30 16.05 -1.24 -7.98
CA ALA A 30 15.93 -2.54 -7.34
C ALA A 30 16.61 -2.53 -5.97
N GLN A 31 15.95 -3.11 -5.00
CA GLN A 31 16.49 -3.35 -3.65
C GLN A 31 16.79 -4.84 -3.50
N THR A 32 17.95 -5.14 -2.94
CA THR A 32 18.33 -6.52 -2.61
C THR A 32 18.49 -6.66 -1.10
N GLN A 33 17.86 -7.69 -0.55
CA GLN A 33 18.08 -8.10 0.84
C GLN A 33 18.62 -9.52 0.86
N HIS A 34 19.46 -9.77 1.85
CA HIS A 34 20.15 -11.05 2.04
C HIS A 34 19.64 -11.76 3.28
N SER A 35 19.38 -13.04 3.15
CA SER A 35 19.18 -13.94 4.27
C SER A 35 20.23 -15.06 4.22
N PRO A 36 20.41 -15.85 5.29
CA PRO A 36 21.31 -17.00 5.23
C PRO A 36 20.97 -18.02 4.12
N LEU A 37 19.71 -18.07 3.68
CA LEU A 37 19.21 -19.08 2.76
C LEU A 37 18.93 -18.55 1.35
N ALA A 38 18.76 -17.24 1.17
CA ALA A 38 18.47 -16.68 -0.14
C ALA A 38 18.85 -15.20 -0.25
N ASP A 39 19.21 -14.76 -1.46
CA ASP A 39 19.19 -13.35 -1.84
C ASP A 39 17.92 -13.07 -2.60
N VAL A 40 17.24 -11.99 -2.22
CA VAL A 40 15.99 -11.57 -2.84
C VAL A 40 16.14 -10.15 -3.34
N THR A 41 15.86 -9.94 -4.62
CA THR A 41 15.86 -8.63 -5.27
C THR A 41 14.44 -8.29 -5.72
N ILE A 42 13.98 -7.09 -5.37
CA ILE A 42 12.66 -6.57 -5.72
C ILE A 42 12.80 -5.23 -6.43
N ALA A 43 11.99 -5.03 -7.47
CA ALA A 43 11.74 -3.72 -8.06
C ALA A 43 10.26 -3.56 -8.40
N VAL A 44 9.70 -2.39 -8.13
CA VAL A 44 8.30 -2.07 -8.47
C VAL A 44 8.29 -1.20 -9.72
N LEU A 45 7.51 -1.60 -10.72
CA LEU A 45 7.40 -0.84 -11.96
C LEU A 45 6.44 0.35 -11.77
N ASP A 46 6.83 1.49 -12.31
CA ASP A 46 5.90 2.61 -12.47
C ASP A 46 4.97 2.39 -13.67
N ALA A 47 4.01 3.33 -13.86
CA ALA A 47 3.02 3.22 -14.92
C ALA A 47 3.61 3.19 -16.34
N ALA A 48 4.67 3.99 -16.58
CA ALA A 48 5.30 4.10 -17.89
C ALA A 48 6.16 2.86 -18.21
N GLU A 49 6.94 2.41 -17.25
CA GLU A 49 7.74 1.18 -17.34
C GLU A 49 6.86 -0.06 -17.57
N SER A 50 5.76 -0.14 -16.82
CA SER A 50 4.78 -1.20 -16.96
C SER A 50 4.12 -1.20 -18.34
N GLU A 51 3.72 -0.02 -18.85
CA GLU A 51 3.14 0.11 -20.19
C GLU A 51 4.17 -0.21 -21.30
N SER A 52 5.42 0.19 -21.12
CA SER A 52 6.51 -0.12 -22.06
C SER A 52 6.73 -1.64 -22.14
N LEU A 53 6.96 -2.29 -21.00
CA LEU A 53 7.31 -3.72 -20.95
C LEU A 53 6.17 -4.63 -21.39
N PHE A 54 4.93 -4.33 -20.98
CA PHE A 54 3.75 -5.16 -21.24
C PHE A 54 2.91 -4.69 -22.42
N GLY A 55 3.23 -3.53 -23.03
CA GLY A 55 2.53 -2.98 -24.19
C GLY A 55 1.08 -2.55 -23.93
N VAL A 56 0.66 -2.47 -22.67
CA VAL A 56 -0.69 -2.08 -22.21
C VAL A 56 -0.62 -1.28 -20.91
N PRO A 57 -1.52 -0.29 -20.72
CA PRO A 57 -1.53 0.56 -19.53
C PRO A 57 -2.11 -0.15 -18.30
N LEU A 58 -1.36 -1.05 -17.69
CA LEU A 58 -1.76 -1.85 -16.53
C LEU A 58 -2.18 -0.98 -15.34
N ALA A 59 -1.51 0.14 -15.12
CA ALA A 59 -1.85 1.10 -14.07
C ALA A 59 -3.30 1.64 -14.17
N ARG A 60 -3.86 1.74 -15.39
CA ARG A 60 -5.28 2.10 -15.59
C ARG A 60 -6.25 0.98 -15.20
N ARG A 61 -5.74 -0.20 -14.93
CA ARG A 61 -6.46 -1.40 -14.50
C ARG A 61 -6.17 -1.76 -13.05
N ASP A 62 -5.52 -0.85 -12.34
CA ASP A 62 -5.09 -1.04 -10.94
C ASP A 62 -4.13 -2.22 -10.76
N ILE A 63 -3.33 -2.51 -11.81
CA ILE A 63 -2.34 -3.59 -11.80
C ILE A 63 -0.94 -3.00 -11.83
N GLN A 64 -0.08 -3.45 -10.91
CA GLN A 64 1.31 -3.05 -10.78
C GLN A 64 2.22 -4.27 -10.78
N PRO A 65 3.08 -4.44 -11.80
CA PRO A 65 4.06 -5.52 -11.81
C PRO A 65 5.17 -5.25 -10.78
N VAL A 66 5.49 -6.28 -10.02
CA VAL A 66 6.61 -6.33 -9.08
C VAL A 66 7.61 -7.34 -9.61
N PHE A 67 8.79 -6.88 -9.98
CA PHE A 67 9.91 -7.74 -10.34
C PHE A 67 10.44 -8.43 -9.09
N LEU A 68 10.59 -9.75 -9.17
CA LEU A 68 11.16 -10.59 -8.14
C LEU A 68 12.29 -11.42 -8.74
N ARG A 69 13.47 -11.34 -8.14
CA ARG A 69 14.57 -12.26 -8.41
C ARG A 69 15.00 -12.90 -7.10
N VAL A 70 15.16 -14.22 -7.13
CA VAL A 70 15.58 -15.03 -5.97
C VAL A 70 16.78 -15.86 -6.37
N VAL A 71 17.82 -15.82 -5.55
CA VAL A 71 18.95 -16.73 -5.63
C VAL A 71 18.89 -17.63 -4.40
N ASN A 72 18.58 -18.90 -4.58
CA ASN A 72 18.48 -19.88 -3.51
C ASN A 72 19.88 -20.34 -3.11
N ARG A 73 20.34 -19.97 -1.92
CA ARG A 73 21.63 -20.39 -1.34
C ARG A 73 21.50 -21.60 -0.40
N SER A 74 20.28 -22.06 -0.18
CA SER A 74 20.02 -23.20 0.71
C SER A 74 20.25 -24.52 0.02
N GLN A 75 20.26 -25.60 0.80
CA GLN A 75 20.34 -26.97 0.31
C GLN A 75 18.97 -27.57 -0.05
N THR A 76 17.90 -26.79 0.14
CA THR A 76 16.52 -27.23 -0.10
C THR A 76 15.87 -26.38 -1.18
N HIS A 77 14.80 -26.89 -1.79
CA HIS A 77 13.98 -26.09 -2.69
C HIS A 77 13.23 -25.01 -1.91
N LEU A 78 13.13 -23.81 -2.46
CA LEU A 78 12.38 -22.70 -1.87
C LEU A 78 11.09 -22.44 -2.65
N ARG A 79 9.95 -22.54 -1.98
CA ARG A 79 8.64 -22.24 -2.55
C ARG A 79 8.16 -20.87 -2.10
N LEU A 80 7.90 -19.98 -3.05
CA LEU A 80 7.33 -18.66 -2.79
C LEU A 80 5.89 -18.77 -2.27
N HIS A 81 5.61 -18.07 -1.19
CA HIS A 81 4.25 -17.81 -0.72
C HIS A 81 3.75 -16.52 -1.34
N VAL A 82 3.24 -16.59 -2.57
CA VAL A 82 2.88 -15.40 -3.37
C VAL A 82 1.87 -14.48 -2.69
N VAL A 83 0.98 -15.02 -1.86
CA VAL A 83 -0.01 -14.24 -1.08
C VAL A 83 0.66 -13.31 -0.07
N SER A 84 1.93 -13.56 0.30
CA SER A 84 2.68 -12.64 1.15
C SER A 84 3.05 -11.34 0.44
N ILE A 85 3.20 -11.38 -0.88
CA ILE A 85 3.48 -10.20 -1.71
C ILE A 85 2.20 -9.37 -1.86
N ASP A 86 1.12 -10.03 -2.25
CA ASP A 86 -0.21 -9.41 -2.35
C ASP A 86 -1.29 -10.49 -2.19
N ARG A 87 -2.25 -10.28 -1.27
CA ARG A 87 -3.37 -11.22 -1.04
C ARG A 87 -4.28 -11.32 -2.27
N ASN A 88 -4.35 -10.27 -3.06
CA ASN A 88 -5.19 -10.16 -4.25
C ASN A 88 -4.35 -10.07 -5.53
N TYR A 89 -3.21 -10.77 -5.58
CA TYR A 89 -2.37 -10.81 -6.77
C TYR A 89 -3.16 -11.34 -7.98
N TYR A 90 -2.77 -10.89 -9.15
CA TYR A 90 -3.32 -11.38 -10.41
C TYR A 90 -2.43 -12.49 -10.96
N THR A 91 -3.03 -13.56 -11.49
CA THR A 91 -2.28 -14.50 -12.30
C THR A 91 -1.83 -13.83 -13.62
N PRO A 92 -0.78 -14.30 -14.28
CA PRO A 92 -0.33 -13.70 -15.55
C PRO A 92 -1.45 -13.58 -16.60
N LEU A 93 -2.26 -14.63 -16.74
CA LEU A 93 -3.37 -14.64 -17.70
C LEU A 93 -4.55 -13.78 -17.26
N GLU A 94 -4.78 -13.63 -15.97
CA GLU A 94 -5.78 -12.70 -15.43
C GLU A 94 -5.38 -11.26 -15.70
N ALA A 95 -4.13 -10.88 -15.42
CA ALA A 95 -3.58 -9.56 -15.71
C ALA A 95 -3.62 -9.23 -17.22
N ALA A 96 -3.28 -10.20 -18.07
CA ALA A 96 -3.43 -10.09 -19.50
C ALA A 96 -4.90 -9.94 -19.92
N GLY A 97 -5.79 -10.81 -19.40
CA GLY A 97 -7.21 -10.87 -19.74
C GLY A 97 -7.96 -9.56 -19.41
N VAL A 98 -7.67 -8.95 -18.26
CA VAL A 98 -8.21 -7.62 -17.90
C VAL A 98 -7.78 -6.54 -18.88
N SER A 99 -6.63 -6.72 -19.54
CA SER A 99 -6.04 -5.78 -20.50
C SER A 99 -6.35 -6.10 -21.95
N HIS A 100 -7.01 -7.25 -22.22
CA HIS A 100 -7.36 -7.66 -23.56
C HIS A 100 -8.16 -6.59 -24.33
N PHE A 101 -7.91 -6.51 -25.61
CA PHE A 101 -8.67 -5.66 -26.50
C PHE A 101 -10.11 -6.20 -26.61
N SER A 102 -11.06 -5.47 -26.02
CA SER A 102 -12.47 -5.86 -26.03
C SER A 102 -13.05 -5.83 -27.43
N ILE A 103 -13.35 -7.02 -27.96
CA ILE A 103 -13.98 -7.22 -29.26
C ILE A 103 -15.40 -6.66 -29.23
N ALA A 104 -16.15 -6.90 -28.16
CA ALA A 104 -17.55 -6.45 -28.02
C ALA A 104 -17.69 -4.92 -28.03
N LYS A 105 -16.84 -4.18 -27.27
CA LYS A 105 -16.87 -2.70 -27.27
C LYS A 105 -16.49 -2.11 -28.62
N ARG A 106 -15.65 -2.78 -29.39
CA ARG A 106 -15.27 -2.34 -30.74
C ARG A 106 -16.33 -2.63 -31.76
N LEU A 107 -16.99 -3.79 -31.69
CA LEU A 107 -18.17 -4.13 -32.51
C LEU A 107 -19.31 -3.15 -32.26
N SER A 108 -19.63 -2.83 -31.00
CA SER A 108 -20.70 -1.87 -30.67
C SER A 108 -20.38 -0.45 -31.15
N ALA A 109 -19.14 0.00 -31.03
CA ALA A 109 -18.70 1.30 -31.57
C ALA A 109 -18.75 1.33 -33.10
N PHE A 110 -18.36 0.24 -33.77
CA PHE A 110 -18.49 0.11 -35.22
C PHE A 110 -19.93 0.01 -35.69
N ALA A 111 -20.80 -0.72 -34.97
CA ALA A 111 -22.22 -0.81 -35.27
C ALA A 111 -22.92 0.56 -35.13
N ALA A 112 -22.58 1.33 -34.09
CA ALA A 112 -23.13 2.65 -33.88
C ALA A 112 -22.71 3.69 -34.96
N ILE A 113 -21.49 3.60 -35.45
CA ILE A 113 -20.94 4.50 -36.48
C ILE A 113 -21.28 3.97 -37.88
N GLY A 114 -21.20 2.64 -38.10
CA GLY A 114 -21.32 2.01 -39.41
C GLY A 114 -22.75 1.94 -39.96
N TRP A 115 -23.75 1.95 -39.10
CA TRP A 115 -25.15 1.96 -39.52
C TRP A 115 -25.52 3.20 -40.36
N TRP A 116 -24.84 4.31 -40.15
CA TRP A 116 -25.12 5.58 -40.83
C TRP A 116 -24.15 5.94 -41.97
N LEU A 117 -22.98 5.30 -42.09
CA LEU A 117 -21.95 5.82 -42.99
C LEU A 117 -21.37 4.87 -44.03
N PHE A 118 -21.29 3.52 -43.88
CA PHE A 118 -20.68 2.69 -44.93
C PHE A 118 -20.86 1.16 -44.79
N LEU A 119 -21.54 0.51 -45.72
CA LEU A 119 -21.50 -0.94 -45.98
C LEU A 119 -20.06 -1.50 -46.14
N PRO A 120 -19.07 -0.81 -46.78
CA PRO A 120 -17.72 -1.33 -46.94
C PRO A 120 -16.98 -1.59 -45.60
N LEU A 121 -17.35 -0.93 -44.52
CA LEU A 121 -16.69 -1.12 -43.22
C LEU A 121 -16.97 -2.51 -42.61
N PHE A 122 -18.06 -3.18 -43.00
CA PHE A 122 -18.38 -4.54 -42.53
C PHE A 122 -17.33 -5.56 -43.01
N VAL A 123 -16.68 -5.32 -44.15
CA VAL A 123 -15.59 -6.19 -44.66
C VAL A 123 -14.35 -6.10 -43.78
N LEU A 124 -14.17 -5.00 -43.03
CA LEU A 124 -13.02 -4.80 -42.14
C LEU A 124 -13.15 -5.47 -40.78
N ILE A 125 -14.38 -5.79 -40.37
CA ILE A 125 -14.67 -6.39 -39.05
C ILE A 125 -13.92 -7.71 -38.85
N PRO A 126 -13.97 -8.69 -39.80
CA PRO A 126 -13.25 -9.95 -39.64
C PRO A 126 -11.73 -9.76 -39.46
N PHE A 127 -11.13 -8.86 -40.23
CA PHE A 127 -9.68 -8.57 -40.14
C PHE A 127 -9.32 -7.97 -38.77
N LYS A 128 -10.14 -7.05 -38.22
CA LYS A 128 -9.94 -6.51 -36.89
C LYS A 128 -10.15 -7.53 -35.79
N LEU A 129 -11.13 -8.42 -35.93
CA LEU A 129 -11.36 -9.52 -34.98
C LEU A 129 -10.16 -10.46 -34.92
N VAL A 130 -9.68 -10.91 -36.10
CA VAL A 130 -8.50 -11.77 -36.18
C VAL A 130 -7.26 -11.06 -35.65
N SER A 131 -7.08 -9.77 -35.96
CA SER A 131 -5.97 -8.98 -35.45
C SER A 131 -6.04 -8.81 -33.92
N ALA A 132 -7.21 -8.52 -33.36
CA ALA A 132 -7.41 -8.43 -31.91
C ALA A 132 -7.17 -9.77 -31.21
N TYR A 133 -7.67 -10.87 -31.78
CA TYR A 133 -7.41 -12.21 -31.26
C TYR A 133 -5.91 -12.54 -31.24
N ARG A 134 -5.20 -12.26 -32.34
CA ARG A 134 -3.74 -12.48 -32.41
C ARG A 134 -2.98 -11.57 -31.45
N ALA A 135 -3.43 -10.33 -31.26
CA ALA A 135 -2.84 -9.40 -30.31
C ALA A 135 -3.03 -9.87 -28.86
N ASN A 136 -4.26 -10.32 -28.51
CA ASN A 136 -4.56 -10.86 -27.18
C ASN A 136 -3.74 -12.12 -26.89
N ARG A 137 -3.64 -13.05 -27.86
CA ARG A 137 -2.81 -14.24 -27.71
C ARG A 137 -1.32 -13.92 -27.49
N ARG A 138 -0.78 -12.97 -28.24
CA ARG A 138 0.61 -12.50 -28.01
C ARG A 138 0.77 -11.83 -26.65
N MET A 139 -0.27 -11.14 -26.16
CA MET A 139 -0.29 -10.57 -24.81
C MET A 139 -0.23 -11.68 -23.77
N ASP A 140 -1.05 -12.73 -23.89
CA ASP A 140 -1.02 -13.88 -23.00
C ASP A 140 0.36 -14.55 -22.98
N GLU A 141 0.97 -14.75 -24.13
CA GLU A 141 2.32 -15.32 -24.27
C GLU A 141 3.38 -14.42 -23.59
N GLN A 142 3.32 -13.09 -23.78
CA GLN A 142 4.22 -12.13 -23.15
C GLN A 142 4.10 -12.12 -21.63
N PHE A 143 2.87 -12.06 -21.10
CA PHE A 143 2.65 -12.05 -19.66
C PHE A 143 3.11 -13.35 -18.99
N GLN A 144 2.88 -14.49 -19.64
CA GLN A 144 3.38 -15.77 -19.16
C GLN A 144 4.91 -15.89 -19.21
N ALA A 145 5.55 -15.35 -20.25
CA ALA A 145 7.00 -15.38 -20.41
C ALA A 145 7.72 -14.54 -19.35
N GLU A 146 7.18 -13.35 -19.06
CA GLU A 146 7.77 -12.43 -18.09
C GLU A 146 7.36 -12.73 -16.62
N ALA A 147 6.37 -13.60 -16.38
CA ALA A 147 5.89 -13.88 -15.04
C ALA A 147 6.87 -14.69 -14.20
N PHE A 148 6.94 -14.39 -12.91
CA PHE A 148 7.61 -15.23 -11.95
C PHE A 148 6.89 -16.59 -11.86
N ARG A 149 7.60 -17.66 -12.13
CA ARG A 149 7.03 -19.02 -12.08
C ARG A 149 6.93 -19.48 -10.64
N LEU A 150 5.71 -19.79 -10.18
CA LEU A 150 5.43 -20.25 -8.82
C LEU A 150 5.89 -21.71 -8.58
N ARG A 151 6.92 -22.16 -9.27
CA ARG A 151 7.58 -23.46 -9.01
C ARG A 151 8.60 -23.27 -7.92
N PRO A 152 8.87 -24.31 -7.11
CA PRO A 152 9.98 -24.25 -6.17
C PRO A 152 11.30 -23.93 -6.88
N VAL A 153 12.05 -23.01 -6.32
CA VAL A 153 13.38 -22.63 -6.80
C VAL A 153 14.36 -23.69 -6.29
N PRO A 154 15.05 -24.45 -7.17
CA PRO A 154 15.96 -25.50 -6.74
C PRO A 154 17.10 -24.99 -5.85
N ALA A 155 17.68 -25.87 -5.06
CA ALA A 155 18.87 -25.58 -4.27
C ALA A 155 20.01 -25.10 -5.16
N GLY A 156 20.64 -23.97 -4.83
CA GLY A 156 21.75 -23.38 -5.57
C GLY A 156 21.38 -22.71 -6.89
N ASP A 157 20.09 -22.63 -7.23
CA ASP A 157 19.60 -22.06 -8.50
C ASP A 157 18.96 -20.67 -8.29
N ALA A 158 18.59 -20.01 -9.37
CA ALA A 158 17.95 -18.70 -9.37
C ALA A 158 16.68 -18.72 -10.21
N ALA A 159 15.70 -17.90 -9.79
CA ALA A 159 14.48 -17.63 -10.54
C ALA A 159 14.17 -16.14 -10.55
N GLU A 160 13.64 -15.64 -11.67
CA GLU A 160 13.21 -14.24 -11.79
C GLU A 160 11.96 -14.11 -12.64
N GLY A 161 11.24 -13.00 -12.48
CA GLY A 161 10.04 -12.66 -13.23
C GLY A 161 9.15 -11.70 -12.46
N PHE A 162 7.96 -11.45 -12.98
CA PHE A 162 7.01 -10.49 -12.41
C PHE A 162 5.87 -11.18 -11.67
N VAL A 163 5.53 -10.62 -10.51
CA VAL A 163 4.27 -10.86 -9.80
C VAL A 163 3.36 -9.65 -10.05
N PHE A 164 2.14 -9.89 -10.50
CA PHE A 164 1.18 -8.81 -10.80
C PHE A 164 0.34 -8.53 -9.56
N THR A 165 0.48 -7.33 -9.01
CA THR A 165 -0.11 -6.92 -7.74
C THR A 165 -1.06 -5.75 -7.94
N HIS A 166 -1.82 -5.37 -6.90
CA HIS A 166 -2.54 -4.10 -6.88
C HIS A 166 -1.57 -2.92 -6.97
N MET A 167 -2.06 -1.85 -7.60
CA MET A 167 -1.29 -0.61 -7.74
C MET A 167 -1.25 0.17 -6.43
N ASP A 168 -0.04 0.50 -5.99
CA ASP A 168 0.23 1.46 -4.93
C ASP A 168 1.08 2.61 -5.46
N VAL A 169 0.92 3.79 -4.90
CA VAL A 169 1.76 4.98 -5.14
C VAL A 169 2.20 5.56 -3.79
N GLY A 170 3.35 6.21 -3.77
CA GLY A 170 4.01 6.65 -2.54
C GLY A 170 4.91 5.54 -2.00
N THR A 171 4.40 4.69 -1.14
CA THR A 171 5.17 3.56 -0.59
C THR A 171 4.47 2.25 -0.87
N LYS A 172 5.20 1.29 -1.44
CA LYS A 172 4.76 -0.10 -1.57
C LYS A 172 5.57 -0.99 -0.64
N VAL A 173 4.88 -1.68 0.24
CA VAL A 173 5.49 -2.69 1.12
C VAL A 173 5.29 -4.06 0.49
N VAL A 174 6.40 -4.72 0.17
CA VAL A 174 6.43 -6.06 -0.42
C VAL A 174 7.05 -7.02 0.57
N ARG A 175 6.26 -7.96 1.08
CA ARG A 175 6.76 -9.03 1.93
C ARG A 175 6.96 -10.29 1.12
N VAL A 176 8.15 -10.87 1.20
CA VAL A 176 8.53 -12.07 0.47
C VAL A 176 8.79 -13.19 1.45
N LEU A 177 7.92 -14.20 1.42
CA LEU A 177 8.06 -15.40 2.23
C LEU A 177 8.41 -16.61 1.37
N PHE A 178 9.39 -17.38 1.82
CA PHE A 178 9.66 -18.71 1.25
C PHE A 178 9.55 -19.79 2.32
N HIS A 179 8.93 -20.88 1.92
CA HIS A 179 8.91 -22.12 2.68
C HIS A 179 9.91 -23.11 2.05
N ALA A 180 10.57 -23.89 2.87
CA ALA A 180 11.32 -25.04 2.37
C ALA A 180 10.32 -26.02 1.74
N ALA A 181 10.56 -26.40 0.49
CA ALA A 181 9.80 -27.43 -0.18
C ALA A 181 10.65 -28.70 -0.18
N SER A 182 10.17 -29.76 0.46
CA SER A 182 10.70 -31.08 0.20
C SER A 182 10.54 -31.40 -1.29
N SER A 183 11.45 -32.18 -1.83
CA SER A 183 11.59 -32.63 -3.23
C SER A 183 10.25 -32.85 -3.95
N PRO A 184 10.20 -32.75 -5.28
CA PRO A 184 8.96 -32.74 -6.04
C PRO A 184 8.08 -33.92 -5.68
N PHE A 185 6.83 -33.59 -5.41
CA PHE A 185 5.69 -34.48 -5.13
C PHE A 185 5.96 -35.94 -5.47
N ASP A 186 6.39 -36.69 -4.49
CA ASP A 186 6.42 -38.13 -4.60
C ASP A 186 5.02 -38.66 -4.26
N LEU A 187 4.24 -38.89 -5.32
CA LEU A 187 2.91 -39.47 -5.23
C LEU A 187 2.90 -40.82 -4.48
N ALA A 188 4.03 -41.55 -4.50
CA ALA A 188 4.15 -42.80 -3.79
C ALA A 188 4.26 -42.56 -2.27
N SER A 189 5.01 -41.55 -1.84
CA SER A 189 5.08 -41.17 -0.44
C SER A 189 3.76 -40.59 0.08
N LEU A 190 3.02 -39.82 -0.75
CA LEU A 190 1.70 -39.30 -0.38
C LEU A 190 0.68 -40.41 -0.22
N SER A 191 0.68 -41.44 -1.11
CA SER A 191 -0.25 -42.56 -1.01
C SER A 191 0.00 -43.42 0.25
N SER A 192 1.26 -43.59 0.65
CA SER A 192 1.59 -44.28 1.91
C SER A 192 1.21 -43.48 3.16
N GLN A 193 1.28 -42.17 3.09
CA GLN A 193 0.86 -41.24 4.17
C GLN A 193 -0.66 -41.23 4.36
N ILE A 194 -1.43 -41.28 3.27
CA ILE A 194 -2.90 -41.31 3.31
C ILE A 194 -3.41 -42.69 3.77
N ALA A 195 -2.67 -43.75 3.48
CA ALA A 195 -3.09 -45.11 3.83
C ALA A 195 -3.09 -45.38 5.34
N ASP A 196 -2.22 -44.74 6.12
CA ASP A 196 -2.20 -44.87 7.58
C ASP A 196 -1.81 -43.56 8.26
N PRO A 197 -2.76 -42.64 8.50
CA PRO A 197 -2.51 -41.36 9.17
C PRO A 197 -1.97 -41.50 10.58
N ALA A 198 -2.19 -42.61 11.27
CA ALA A 198 -1.77 -42.81 12.65
C ALA A 198 -0.27 -43.12 12.77
N THR A 199 0.34 -43.65 11.72
CA THR A 199 1.77 -43.96 11.67
C THR A 199 2.60 -42.92 10.94
N TYR A 200 1.94 -41.94 10.31
CA TYR A 200 2.63 -40.85 9.63
C TYR A 200 3.47 -40.04 10.61
N ARG A 201 4.78 -40.13 10.44
CA ARG A 201 5.72 -39.19 11.05
C ARG A 201 6.21 -38.24 9.96
N PRO A 202 5.94 -36.91 10.08
CA PRO A 202 6.51 -35.96 9.15
C PRO A 202 8.03 -36.11 9.16
N PRO A 203 8.71 -36.06 7.98
CA PRO A 203 10.17 -36.09 7.92
C PRO A 203 10.71 -35.01 8.88
N PRO A 204 11.88 -35.22 9.51
CA PRO A 204 12.45 -34.27 10.47
C PRO A 204 12.74 -32.87 9.87
N ASP A 205 12.82 -32.81 8.55
CA ASP A 205 12.92 -31.60 7.72
C ASP A 205 11.58 -31.15 7.10
N ALA A 206 10.47 -31.84 7.39
CA ALA A 206 9.15 -31.36 7.07
C ALA A 206 8.97 -30.02 7.81
N ALA A 207 9.12 -28.96 7.06
CA ALA A 207 9.04 -27.61 7.56
C ALA A 207 7.81 -27.48 8.46
N THR A 208 8.00 -26.95 9.64
CA THR A 208 7.00 -26.69 10.67
C THR A 208 5.88 -25.72 10.19
N GLY A 209 5.69 -25.52 8.88
CA GLY A 209 4.82 -24.54 8.28
C GLY A 209 5.35 -23.11 8.43
N GLN A 210 6.47 -22.93 9.15
CA GLN A 210 7.09 -21.62 9.33
C GLN A 210 7.89 -21.26 8.07
N PRO A 211 7.85 -19.98 7.64
CA PRO A 211 8.67 -19.51 6.55
C PRO A 211 10.16 -19.61 6.94
N VAL A 212 10.98 -20.09 6.01
CA VAL A 212 12.45 -20.17 6.19
C VAL A 212 13.16 -18.88 5.73
N VAL A 213 12.50 -18.10 4.87
CA VAL A 213 12.91 -16.74 4.46
C VAL A 213 11.72 -15.83 4.64
N ASP A 214 11.90 -14.73 5.38
CA ASP A 214 10.89 -13.68 5.61
C ASP A 214 11.58 -12.32 5.48
N LEU A 215 11.39 -11.66 4.34
CA LEU A 215 11.99 -10.37 4.02
C LEU A 215 10.90 -9.38 3.68
N THR A 216 11.04 -8.16 4.18
CA THR A 216 10.10 -7.07 3.90
C THR A 216 10.85 -5.91 3.23
N PHE A 217 10.35 -5.50 2.07
CA PHE A 217 10.88 -4.41 1.27
C PHE A 217 9.92 -3.22 1.35
N THR A 218 10.48 -2.04 1.61
CA THR A 218 9.76 -0.78 1.56
C THR A 218 10.26 0.01 0.37
N ILE A 219 9.43 0.15 -0.66
CA ILE A 219 9.85 0.68 -1.96
C ILE A 219 9.07 1.96 -2.25
N ALA A 220 9.80 3.05 -2.52
CA ALA A 220 9.20 4.30 -2.97
C ALA A 220 8.67 4.14 -4.42
N VAL A 221 7.38 4.44 -4.60
CA VAL A 221 6.71 4.42 -5.91
C VAL A 221 6.34 5.85 -6.29
N PRO A 222 6.84 6.36 -7.43
CA PRO A 222 6.52 7.71 -7.86
C PRO A 222 5.01 7.92 -8.08
N GLY A 223 4.54 9.17 -7.92
CA GLY A 223 3.18 9.55 -8.31
C GLY A 223 2.30 10.13 -7.22
N ILE A 224 2.75 10.10 -5.96
CA ILE A 224 2.06 10.77 -4.85
C ILE A 224 2.70 12.13 -4.54
N ALA A 225 1.87 13.06 -4.05
CA ALA A 225 2.30 14.35 -3.51
C ALA A 225 2.03 14.37 -2.01
N ALA A 226 2.74 13.53 -1.24
CA ALA A 226 2.58 13.41 0.21
C ALA A 226 3.33 14.51 0.96
N ASP A 227 2.88 14.82 2.20
CA ASP A 227 3.46 15.87 3.04
C ASP A 227 4.94 15.61 3.34
N TYR A 228 5.29 14.37 3.69
CA TYR A 228 6.66 13.98 4.07
C TYR A 228 7.69 14.16 2.94
N LEU A 229 7.28 14.09 1.66
CA LEU A 229 8.17 14.34 0.52
C LEU A 229 8.67 15.79 0.43
N ARG A 230 8.03 16.70 1.18
CA ARG A 230 8.39 18.11 1.27
C ARG A 230 9.13 18.44 2.57
N ARG A 231 9.39 17.43 3.42
CA ARG A 231 10.06 17.59 4.72
C ARG A 231 11.46 17.04 4.66
N ASP A 232 12.39 17.85 5.13
CA ASP A 232 13.73 17.38 5.51
C ASP A 232 13.71 17.12 7.02
N PHE A 233 13.53 15.87 7.41
CA PHE A 233 13.47 15.48 8.81
C PHE A 233 14.80 15.71 9.55
N ALA A 234 15.93 15.66 8.83
CA ALA A 234 17.24 15.93 9.41
C ALA A 234 17.44 17.42 9.72
N ALA A 235 16.81 18.30 8.94
CA ALA A 235 16.86 19.74 9.12
C ALA A 235 15.71 20.30 9.99
N LEU A 236 14.73 19.48 10.36
CA LEU A 236 13.53 19.93 11.07
C LEU A 236 13.84 20.45 12.47
N TYR A 237 14.84 19.85 13.11
CA TYR A 237 15.37 20.28 14.41
C TYR A 237 16.89 20.32 14.38
N PRO A 238 17.53 21.34 14.99
CA PRO A 238 18.97 21.35 15.19
C PRO A 238 19.46 20.09 15.90
N SER A 239 20.64 19.61 15.54
CA SER A 239 21.18 18.34 16.02
C SER A 239 21.28 18.22 17.56
N GLY A 240 21.35 19.35 18.27
CA GLY A 240 21.40 19.40 19.73
C GLY A 240 20.04 19.43 20.43
N GLU A 241 18.93 19.52 19.70
CA GLU A 241 17.61 19.61 20.32
C GLU A 241 16.99 18.24 20.64
N PHE A 242 17.53 17.17 20.07
CA PHE A 242 17.04 15.83 20.37
C PHE A 242 17.45 15.41 21.80
N SER A 243 16.46 14.96 22.57
CA SER A 243 16.63 14.50 23.96
C SER A 243 16.31 13.01 24.02
N ASP A 244 17.33 12.22 24.39
CA ASP A 244 17.11 10.81 24.73
C ASP A 244 16.45 10.71 26.10
N CYS A 245 15.33 10.01 26.18
CA CYS A 245 14.52 9.84 27.37
C CYS A 245 14.66 8.41 27.91
N ASP A 246 14.78 8.30 29.23
CA ASP A 246 14.38 7.09 29.93
C ASP A 246 12.84 7.00 30.04
N LEU A 247 12.32 5.89 30.52
CA LEU A 247 10.87 5.67 30.58
C LEU A 247 10.11 6.69 31.43
N PRO A 248 10.54 7.04 32.68
CA PRO A 248 9.86 8.04 33.47
C PRO A 248 9.84 9.42 32.81
N THR A 249 10.97 9.85 32.25
CA THR A 249 11.08 11.12 31.52
C THR A 249 10.19 11.14 30.29
N LEU A 250 10.14 10.04 29.53
CA LEU A 250 9.26 9.93 28.37
C LEU A 250 7.79 10.08 28.77
N VAL A 251 7.33 9.37 29.79
CA VAL A 251 5.96 9.46 30.30
C VAL A 251 5.62 10.88 30.72
N GLN A 252 6.49 11.53 31.48
CA GLN A 252 6.31 12.92 31.92
C GLN A 252 6.20 13.88 30.71
N ARG A 253 7.10 13.75 29.73
CA ARG A 253 7.11 14.59 28.55
C ARG A 253 5.88 14.38 27.68
N LEU A 254 5.47 13.12 27.47
CA LEU A 254 4.27 12.78 26.69
C LEU A 254 3.00 13.29 27.35
N SER A 255 2.87 13.18 28.67
CA SER A 255 1.71 13.71 29.40
C SER A 255 1.61 15.24 29.33
N ALA A 256 2.73 15.94 29.20
CA ALA A 256 2.79 17.39 29.07
C ALA A 256 2.60 17.91 27.61
N MET A 257 2.57 17.02 26.62
CA MET A 257 2.36 17.39 25.21
C MET A 257 0.95 17.97 24.98
N PRO A 258 0.74 18.81 23.95
CA PRO A 258 -0.56 19.38 23.64
C PRO A 258 -1.65 18.31 23.56
N PRO A 259 -2.82 18.50 24.19
CA PRO A 259 -3.88 17.49 24.22
C PRO A 259 -4.64 17.34 22.91
N ALA A 260 -4.61 18.36 22.05
CA ALA A 260 -5.32 18.41 20.78
C ALA A 260 -4.52 19.18 19.74
N THR A 261 -4.80 18.90 18.47
CA THR A 261 -4.32 19.69 17.32
C THR A 261 -4.97 21.07 17.30
N THR A 262 -4.49 21.95 16.43
CA THR A 262 -5.03 23.32 16.30
C THR A 262 -5.22 23.70 14.82
N ASN A 263 -5.87 24.84 14.59
CA ASN A 263 -5.82 25.52 13.30
C ASN A 263 -4.46 26.24 13.12
N SER A 264 -4.20 26.77 11.92
CA SER A 264 -2.94 27.46 11.59
C SER A 264 -2.61 28.69 12.44
N LYS A 265 -3.60 29.26 13.11
CA LYS A 265 -3.45 30.44 13.99
C LYS A 265 -3.44 30.07 15.47
N GLU A 266 -3.53 28.79 15.79
CA GLU A 266 -3.60 28.25 17.17
C GLU A 266 -4.74 28.83 18.02
N THR A 267 -5.79 29.37 17.39
CA THR A 267 -6.93 29.99 18.08
C THR A 267 -8.05 29.04 18.41
N HIS A 268 -8.08 27.87 17.78
CA HIS A 268 -9.11 26.84 18.00
C HIS A 268 -8.48 25.46 18.09
N THR A 269 -8.99 24.67 19.00
CA THR A 269 -8.58 23.27 19.20
C THR A 269 -9.26 22.35 18.17
N GLY A 270 -8.50 21.39 17.67
CA GLY A 270 -8.94 20.38 16.71
C GLY A 270 -9.17 19.02 17.35
N ASP A 271 -8.78 17.99 16.59
CA ASP A 271 -8.92 16.60 17.03
C ASP A 271 -7.91 16.26 18.15
N PRO A 272 -8.24 15.31 19.03
CA PRO A 272 -7.37 14.92 20.14
C PRO A 272 -6.07 14.27 19.63
N VAL A 273 -4.98 14.55 20.34
CA VAL A 273 -3.67 13.95 20.07
C VAL A 273 -3.57 12.67 20.89
N ASN A 274 -4.11 11.58 20.37
CA ASN A 274 -4.38 10.33 21.09
C ASN A 274 -3.43 9.18 20.76
N LEU A 275 -2.34 9.45 20.00
CA LEU A 275 -1.39 8.43 19.57
C LEU A 275 0.05 8.90 19.73
N VAL A 276 0.94 7.96 20.04
CA VAL A 276 2.40 8.13 19.99
C VAL A 276 2.98 6.90 19.29
N VAL A 277 3.87 7.12 18.35
CA VAL A 277 4.60 6.07 17.64
C VAL A 277 6.09 6.27 17.85
N ILE A 278 6.80 5.23 18.25
CA ILE A 278 8.25 5.24 18.48
C ILE A 278 8.90 4.31 17.46
N GLY A 279 9.72 4.87 16.59
CA GLY A 279 10.39 4.14 15.52
C GLY A 279 10.96 5.06 14.45
N GLU A 280 11.87 4.54 13.65
CA GLU A 280 12.41 5.23 12.49
C GLU A 280 11.32 5.45 11.43
N PHE A 281 11.49 6.47 10.61
CA PHE A 281 10.50 6.83 9.59
C PHE A 281 10.22 5.68 8.62
N GLU A 282 11.26 4.99 8.18
CA GLU A 282 11.16 3.82 7.30
C GLU A 282 10.41 2.66 7.97
N THR A 283 10.61 2.49 9.29
CA THR A 283 9.87 1.48 10.07
C THR A 283 8.38 1.82 10.15
N ILE A 284 8.03 3.11 10.30
CA ILE A 284 6.63 3.58 10.27
C ILE A 284 6.02 3.27 8.90
N LEU A 285 6.67 3.68 7.81
CA LEU A 285 6.17 3.39 6.46
C LEU A 285 6.01 1.90 6.21
N SER A 286 6.96 1.08 6.65
CA SER A 286 6.88 -0.38 6.54
C SER A 286 5.76 -0.98 7.38
N ALA A 287 5.52 -0.48 8.60
CA ALA A 287 4.50 -1.01 9.50
C ALA A 287 3.08 -0.71 9.00
N PHE A 288 2.86 0.49 8.49
CA PHE A 288 1.55 0.93 8.02
C PHE A 288 1.31 0.64 6.53
N GLY A 289 2.32 0.74 5.67
CA GLY A 289 2.18 0.78 4.21
C GLY A 289 1.55 -0.47 3.57
N ALA A 290 1.54 -1.62 4.27
CA ALA A 290 0.83 -2.81 3.79
C ALA A 290 -0.70 -2.74 3.95
N ARG A 291 -1.21 -1.82 4.78
CA ARG A 291 -2.63 -1.76 5.19
C ARG A 291 -3.23 -0.37 5.12
N TRP A 292 -2.40 0.67 5.04
CA TRP A 292 -2.77 2.07 5.03
C TRP A 292 -2.23 2.73 3.77
N ASP A 293 -3.01 3.65 3.23
CA ASP A 293 -2.63 4.45 2.08
C ASP A 293 -2.09 5.80 2.56
N GLU A 294 -1.10 6.35 1.86
CA GLU A 294 -0.63 7.71 2.08
C GLU A 294 -1.66 8.72 1.57
N SER A 295 -1.76 9.85 2.25
CA SER A 295 -2.64 10.94 1.82
C SER A 295 -1.88 11.97 0.99
N GLU A 296 -2.47 12.40 -0.13
CA GLU A 296 -1.91 13.51 -0.92
C GLU A 296 -2.15 14.86 -0.22
N THR A 297 -1.29 15.82 -0.48
CA THR A 297 -1.49 17.21 -0.05
C THR A 297 -2.63 17.86 -0.82
N ILE A 298 -3.33 18.84 -0.19
CA ILE A 298 -4.38 19.60 -0.84
C ILE A 298 -3.77 20.52 -1.91
N THR A 299 -4.11 20.28 -3.16
CA THR A 299 -3.78 21.09 -4.33
C THR A 299 -5.01 21.19 -5.23
N LEU A 300 -5.03 22.14 -6.16
CA LEU A 300 -6.13 22.23 -7.14
C LEU A 300 -6.31 20.93 -7.92
N ARG A 301 -5.20 20.25 -8.24
CA ARG A 301 -5.20 18.97 -8.93
C ARG A 301 -5.83 17.86 -8.09
N THR A 302 -5.44 17.76 -6.80
CA THR A 302 -5.97 16.71 -5.90
C THR A 302 -7.42 16.98 -5.53
N CYS A 303 -7.83 18.25 -5.36
CA CYS A 303 -9.24 18.63 -5.20
C CYS A 303 -10.09 18.21 -6.41
N TRP A 304 -9.59 18.41 -7.63
CA TRP A 304 -10.28 17.97 -8.84
C TRP A 304 -10.39 16.43 -8.93
N LYS A 305 -9.33 15.69 -8.59
CA LYS A 305 -9.37 14.22 -8.52
C LYS A 305 -10.44 13.74 -7.53
N THR A 306 -10.49 14.35 -6.34
CA THR A 306 -11.47 14.02 -5.29
C THR A 306 -12.92 14.31 -5.76
N ALA A 307 -13.16 15.47 -6.34
CA ALA A 307 -14.48 15.85 -6.86
C ALA A 307 -14.94 14.90 -7.98
N ARG A 308 -14.04 14.54 -8.89
CA ARG A 308 -14.31 13.59 -9.96
C ARG A 308 -14.64 12.20 -9.42
N SER A 309 -13.89 11.73 -8.42
CA SER A 309 -14.14 10.43 -7.79
C SER A 309 -15.48 10.39 -7.09
N PHE A 310 -15.84 11.47 -6.41
CA PHE A 310 -17.15 11.63 -5.78
C PHE A 310 -18.29 11.55 -6.79
N LEU A 311 -18.18 12.28 -7.91
CA LEU A 311 -19.20 12.31 -8.97
C LEU A 311 -19.33 10.98 -9.72
N LEU A 312 -18.24 10.23 -9.87
CA LEU A 312 -18.23 8.96 -10.61
C LEU A 312 -18.40 7.73 -9.69
N GLY A 313 -18.54 7.93 -8.37
CA GLY A 313 -18.63 6.84 -7.40
C GLY A 313 -17.37 5.96 -7.34
N SER A 314 -16.22 6.47 -7.82
CA SER A 314 -14.95 5.76 -7.79
C SER A 314 -14.21 6.01 -6.49
N GLN A 315 -13.36 5.06 -6.07
CA GLN A 315 -12.51 5.24 -4.90
C GLN A 315 -11.26 6.04 -5.30
N TYR A 316 -10.94 7.07 -4.50
CA TYR A 316 -9.66 7.76 -4.57
C TYR A 316 -8.89 7.49 -3.28
N ARG A 317 -8.10 6.42 -3.27
CA ARG A 317 -7.38 5.89 -2.11
C ARG A 317 -6.47 6.93 -1.45
N TYR A 318 -5.90 7.86 -2.23
CA TYR A 318 -4.93 8.87 -1.79
C TYR A 318 -5.57 10.25 -1.58
N SER A 319 -6.89 10.32 -1.42
CA SER A 319 -7.61 11.58 -1.28
C SER A 319 -7.01 12.46 -0.18
N PRO A 320 -6.78 13.76 -0.44
CA PRO A 320 -6.14 14.64 0.51
C PRO A 320 -6.95 14.81 1.80
N VAL A 321 -6.24 14.98 2.90
CA VAL A 321 -6.82 15.30 4.21
C VAL A 321 -6.60 16.78 4.55
N SER A 322 -7.52 17.37 5.31
CA SER A 322 -7.38 18.75 5.79
C SER A 322 -6.15 18.88 6.68
N PRO A 323 -5.33 19.94 6.53
CA PRO A 323 -4.18 20.15 7.36
C PRO A 323 -4.60 20.46 8.81
N LEU A 324 -3.99 19.76 9.75
CA LEU A 324 -4.04 20.09 11.18
C LEU A 324 -2.67 20.57 11.62
N HIS A 325 -2.63 21.38 12.65
CA HIS A 325 -1.38 21.97 13.16
C HIS A 325 -1.07 21.45 14.56
N LEU A 326 0.18 21.14 14.78
CA LEU A 326 0.76 20.78 16.07
C LEU A 326 2.24 21.14 16.04
N LEU A 327 2.81 21.53 17.18
CA LEU A 327 4.21 21.93 17.26
C LEU A 327 4.57 23.04 16.26
N GLY A 328 3.65 24.00 16.04
CA GLY A 328 3.85 25.15 15.13
C GLY A 328 3.82 24.83 13.62
N ARG A 329 3.44 23.60 13.20
CA ARG A 329 3.45 23.20 11.80
C ARG A 329 2.33 22.21 11.44
N THR A 330 2.13 22.02 10.13
CA THR A 330 1.26 20.94 9.62
C THR A 330 1.86 19.57 9.89
N GLN A 331 1.06 18.52 9.77
CA GLN A 331 1.51 17.14 9.91
C GLN A 331 2.74 16.85 9.03
N ASP A 332 3.63 16.00 9.54
CA ASP A 332 4.81 15.55 8.83
C ASP A 332 4.49 14.32 7.96
N LEU A 333 3.59 13.45 8.45
CA LEU A 333 3.10 12.28 7.73
C LEU A 333 1.59 12.19 7.89
N ALA A 334 0.88 11.90 6.82
CA ALA A 334 -0.56 11.62 6.82
C ALA A 334 -0.84 10.29 6.14
N LEU A 335 -1.53 9.41 6.84
CA LEU A 335 -1.96 8.10 6.36
C LEU A 335 -3.48 7.98 6.48
N GLN A 336 -4.07 7.16 5.63
CA GLN A 336 -5.50 6.88 5.67
C GLN A 336 -5.79 5.43 5.36
N ARG A 337 -6.90 4.95 5.86
CA ARG A 337 -7.44 3.64 5.52
C ARG A 337 -8.90 3.77 5.15
N SER A 338 -9.20 3.61 3.88
CA SER A 338 -10.56 3.68 3.35
C SER A 338 -11.24 2.31 3.39
N ARG A 339 -12.55 2.26 3.70
CA ARG A 339 -13.36 1.05 3.52
C ARG A 339 -13.88 0.99 2.07
N ARG A 340 -15.13 1.36 1.84
CA ARG A 340 -15.79 1.31 0.52
C ARG A 340 -15.93 2.68 -0.14
N SER A 341 -15.83 3.76 0.62
CA SER A 341 -15.99 5.12 0.13
C SER A 341 -15.02 6.08 0.82
N ILE A 342 -14.78 7.23 0.18
CA ILE A 342 -13.99 8.32 0.76
C ILE A 342 -14.67 8.97 1.99
N ASN A 343 -15.91 8.61 2.29
CA ASN A 343 -16.67 9.13 3.42
C ASN A 343 -16.56 8.27 4.68
N GLU A 344 -15.88 7.12 4.57
CA GLU A 344 -15.68 6.16 5.66
C GLU A 344 -14.20 5.80 5.74
N ARG A 345 -13.41 6.70 6.36
CA ARG A 345 -11.96 6.59 6.42
C ARG A 345 -11.45 6.78 7.83
N LEU A 346 -10.39 6.07 8.15
CA LEU A 346 -9.50 6.41 9.25
C LEU A 346 -8.44 7.40 8.73
N HIS A 347 -8.17 8.43 9.50
CA HIS A 347 -7.15 9.43 9.24
C HIS A 347 -6.14 9.46 10.36
N LEU A 348 -4.92 9.12 10.03
CA LEU A 348 -3.78 9.18 10.93
C LEU A 348 -2.85 10.31 10.50
N ARG A 349 -2.42 11.15 11.45
CA ARG A 349 -1.42 12.19 11.24
C ARG A 349 -0.35 12.09 12.31
N LEU A 350 0.90 12.21 11.89
CA LEU A 350 2.05 12.15 12.77
C LEU A 350 2.92 13.41 12.64
N TRP A 351 3.49 13.81 13.77
CA TRP A 351 4.49 14.88 13.88
C TRP A 351 5.71 14.34 14.60
N LEU A 352 6.89 14.52 14.01
CA LEU A 352 8.15 14.21 14.65
C LEU A 352 8.34 15.15 15.85
N THR A 353 8.78 14.62 16.97
CA THR A 353 9.14 15.42 18.16
C THR A 353 10.66 15.51 18.31
N THR A 354 11.11 16.29 19.29
CA THR A 354 12.52 16.32 19.69
C THR A 354 12.88 15.19 20.65
N LEU A 355 11.97 14.28 20.95
CA LEU A 355 12.19 13.18 21.88
C LEU A 355 12.72 11.94 21.16
N ARG A 356 13.56 11.19 21.85
CA ARG A 356 13.98 9.84 21.50
C ARG A 356 13.79 8.89 22.67
N PHE A 357 13.48 7.64 22.37
CA PHE A 357 13.42 6.57 23.35
C PHE A 357 14.16 5.34 22.81
N GLY A 358 15.17 4.89 23.55
CA GLY A 358 16.07 3.84 23.06
C GLY A 358 16.75 4.22 21.73
N ARG A 359 17.12 5.49 21.57
CA ARG A 359 17.66 6.13 20.36
C ARG A 359 16.71 6.21 19.17
N LYS A 360 15.47 5.70 19.28
CA LYS A 360 14.44 5.78 18.24
C LYS A 360 13.64 7.08 18.35
N PRO A 361 13.32 7.74 17.23
CA PRO A 361 12.48 8.94 17.21
C PRO A 361 11.10 8.69 17.80
N VAL A 362 10.57 9.68 18.48
CA VAL A 362 9.20 9.69 19.03
C VAL A 362 8.33 10.60 18.18
N TRP A 363 7.26 10.05 17.65
CA TRP A 363 6.26 10.76 16.86
C TRP A 363 4.98 10.87 17.67
N ILE A 364 4.43 12.07 17.74
CA ILE A 364 3.11 12.29 18.34
C ILE A 364 2.05 12.35 17.24
N GLY A 365 0.87 11.86 17.50
CA GLY A 365 -0.13 11.67 16.46
C GLY A 365 -1.57 11.86 16.88
N GLN A 366 -2.39 12.01 15.85
CA GLN A 366 -3.84 12.09 15.92
C GLN A 366 -4.43 11.04 15.00
N ILE A 367 -5.41 10.29 15.50
CA ILE A 367 -6.23 9.37 14.71
C ILE A 367 -7.70 9.66 14.96
N SER A 368 -8.48 9.70 13.88
CA SER A 368 -9.94 9.80 13.91
C SER A 368 -10.57 9.01 12.76
N ARG A 369 -11.84 8.67 12.92
CA ARG A 369 -12.64 7.96 11.91
C ARG A 369 -13.70 8.86 11.35
N ASP A 370 -13.78 8.99 10.01
CA ASP A 370 -14.91 9.61 9.32
C ASP A 370 -16.07 8.61 9.24
N ILE A 371 -17.27 9.06 9.60
CA ILE A 371 -18.51 8.27 9.58
C ILE A 371 -19.56 8.85 8.64
N GLY A 372 -19.17 9.74 7.75
CA GLY A 372 -20.05 10.37 6.77
C GLY A 372 -19.69 11.81 6.46
N VAL A 373 -20.53 12.46 5.66
CA VAL A 373 -20.39 13.86 5.24
C VAL A 373 -21.57 14.66 5.73
N ARG A 374 -21.34 15.88 6.18
CA ARG A 374 -22.38 16.84 6.52
C ARG A 374 -22.18 18.19 5.83
N PHE A 375 -23.25 18.94 5.68
CA PHE A 375 -23.20 20.33 5.24
C PHE A 375 -22.77 21.25 6.38
N THR A 376 -21.86 22.18 6.09
CA THR A 376 -21.38 23.19 7.04
C THR A 376 -20.98 24.47 6.31
N PRO A 377 -21.30 25.67 6.84
CA PRO A 377 -20.81 26.93 6.31
C PRO A 377 -19.35 27.22 6.69
N LYS A 378 -18.72 26.35 7.51
CA LYS A 378 -17.34 26.54 8.02
C LYS A 378 -16.26 26.16 7.00
N THR A 379 -16.64 25.51 5.89
CA THR A 379 -15.73 25.09 4.83
C THR A 379 -16.10 25.74 3.51
N TRP A 380 -15.14 26.08 2.67
CA TRP A 380 -15.36 26.75 1.39
C TRP A 380 -16.25 25.96 0.41
N ASN A 381 -16.23 24.62 0.51
CA ASN A 381 -17.04 23.70 -0.30
C ASN A 381 -18.38 23.33 0.35
N LEU A 382 -18.74 23.99 1.46
CA LEU A 382 -19.97 23.77 2.22
C LEU A 382 -20.18 22.35 2.75
N THR A 383 -19.14 21.51 2.73
CA THR A 383 -19.18 20.13 3.21
C THR A 383 -17.98 19.82 4.08
N THR A 384 -18.18 18.99 5.09
CA THR A 384 -17.10 18.43 5.91
C THR A 384 -17.43 16.99 6.27
N HIS A 385 -16.39 16.21 6.57
CA HIS A 385 -16.58 14.88 7.14
C HIS A 385 -17.02 15.01 8.58
N ARG A 386 -17.89 14.10 8.99
CA ARG A 386 -18.29 13.93 10.39
C ARG A 386 -17.41 12.86 11.00
N ILE A 387 -16.74 13.17 12.11
CA ILE A 387 -15.94 12.17 12.83
C ILE A 387 -16.81 11.33 13.76
N ASP A 388 -16.34 10.11 14.05
CA ASP A 388 -16.88 9.28 15.11
C ASP A 388 -16.63 9.97 16.45
N PRO A 389 -17.66 10.14 17.29
CA PRO A 389 -17.50 10.76 18.61
C PRO A 389 -16.61 9.97 19.56
N ASP A 390 -16.55 8.64 19.43
CA ASP A 390 -15.63 7.79 20.19
C ASP A 390 -14.26 7.75 19.51
N VAL A 391 -13.40 8.67 19.91
CA VAL A 391 -12.06 8.77 19.32
C VAL A 391 -11.09 7.71 19.85
N ASP A 392 -11.44 7.06 20.96
CA ASP A 392 -10.63 5.99 21.55
C ASP A 392 -10.78 4.70 20.77
N GLU A 393 -11.96 4.40 20.20
CA GLU A 393 -12.14 3.27 19.29
C GLU A 393 -11.19 3.36 18.08
N SER A 394 -11.01 4.54 17.52
CA SER A 394 -10.09 4.75 16.41
C SER A 394 -8.63 4.55 16.80
N ARG A 395 -8.26 5.00 18.02
CA ARG A 395 -6.93 4.79 18.59
C ARG A 395 -6.63 3.32 18.81
N ASP A 396 -7.55 2.61 19.45
CA ASP A 396 -7.38 1.20 19.78
C ASP A 396 -7.40 0.32 18.51
N TYR A 397 -8.17 0.73 17.50
CA TYR A 397 -8.12 0.08 16.19
C TYR A 397 -6.70 0.10 15.56
N VAL A 398 -5.95 1.21 15.65
CA VAL A 398 -4.57 1.26 15.15
C VAL A 398 -3.68 0.29 15.90
N VAL A 399 -3.85 0.19 17.22
CA VAL A 399 -3.09 -0.77 18.04
C VAL A 399 -3.37 -2.19 17.58
N GLU A 400 -4.63 -2.58 17.45
CA GLU A 400 -5.04 -3.92 17.03
C GLU A 400 -4.57 -4.24 15.60
N ASP A 401 -4.67 -3.28 14.68
CA ASP A 401 -4.24 -3.46 13.28
C ASP A 401 -2.72 -3.69 13.17
N LEU A 402 -1.92 -2.96 13.94
CA LEU A 402 -0.48 -3.15 14.00
C LEU A 402 -0.07 -4.42 14.77
N MET A 403 -0.85 -4.82 15.78
CA MET A 403 -0.67 -6.11 16.48
C MET A 403 -0.88 -7.27 15.51
N GLU A 404 -1.97 -7.26 14.73
CA GLU A 404 -2.23 -8.29 13.73
C GLU A 404 -1.16 -8.31 12.60
N ALA A 405 -0.59 -7.14 12.30
CA ALA A 405 0.54 -7.02 11.38
C ALA A 405 1.85 -7.54 11.99
N GLU A 406 1.88 -7.87 13.30
CA GLU A 406 3.08 -8.25 14.06
C GLU A 406 4.18 -7.17 14.02
N ARG A 407 3.78 -5.89 14.02
CA ARG A 407 4.67 -4.73 13.89
C ARG A 407 4.81 -3.94 15.20
N ILE A 408 4.37 -4.48 16.32
CA ILE A 408 4.49 -3.89 17.66
C ILE A 408 5.48 -4.71 18.49
N ASP A 409 6.52 -4.06 19.00
CA ASP A 409 7.39 -4.62 20.04
C ASP A 409 6.77 -4.41 21.45
N ALA A 410 6.30 -3.18 21.73
CA ALA A 410 5.63 -2.88 22.96
C ALA A 410 4.52 -1.83 22.78
N VAL A 411 3.46 -1.94 23.57
CA VAL A 411 2.35 -1.00 23.60
C VAL A 411 1.91 -0.71 25.02
N GLY A 412 1.51 0.52 25.26
CA GLY A 412 0.93 0.96 26.52
C GLY A 412 0.21 2.28 26.37
N TYR A 413 -0.25 2.85 27.46
CA TYR A 413 -1.06 4.08 27.47
C TYR A 413 -0.51 5.09 28.46
N VAL A 414 -0.53 6.37 28.08
CA VAL A 414 -0.16 7.49 28.96
C VAL A 414 -1.27 8.55 28.95
N ASP A 415 -1.47 9.23 30.06
CA ASP A 415 -2.40 10.35 30.14
C ASP A 415 -1.89 11.55 29.33
N GLY A 416 -2.73 12.55 29.05
CA GLY A 416 -2.30 13.80 28.42
C GLY A 416 -3.27 14.38 27.39
N VAL A 417 -4.35 13.66 27.02
CA VAL A 417 -5.43 14.18 26.15
C VAL A 417 -6.48 14.94 26.97
N GLY A 418 -6.63 14.60 28.23
CA GLY A 418 -7.67 15.13 29.12
C GLY A 418 -9.03 14.52 28.82
N ALA A 419 -9.47 13.66 29.72
CA ALA A 419 -10.73 12.93 29.62
C ALA A 419 -11.96 13.85 29.45
N CYS A 420 -12.95 13.37 28.71
CA CYS A 420 -14.28 13.96 28.64
C CYS A 420 -15.32 12.88 28.33
N GLU A 421 -16.48 13.00 28.94
CA GLU A 421 -17.54 12.03 28.82
C GLU A 421 -18.49 12.32 27.65
N GLN A 422 -19.23 11.32 27.22
CA GLN A 422 -20.24 11.43 26.18
C GLN A 422 -21.34 12.45 26.53
N THR A 423 -21.62 12.64 27.81
CA THR A 423 -22.61 13.60 28.33
C THR A 423 -22.13 15.05 28.29
N ALA A 424 -20.78 15.25 28.26
CA ALA A 424 -20.13 16.57 28.18
C ALA A 424 -18.98 16.56 27.17
N PRO A 425 -19.27 16.32 25.85
CA PRO A 425 -18.24 16.12 24.84
C PRO A 425 -17.50 17.41 24.51
N LYS A 426 -16.23 17.30 24.21
CA LYS A 426 -15.46 18.37 23.56
C LYS A 426 -15.84 18.50 22.09
N ARG A 427 -15.40 19.56 21.43
CA ARG A 427 -15.66 19.79 20.00
C ARG A 427 -14.36 20.07 19.27
N ASN A 428 -14.22 19.47 18.09
CA ASN A 428 -13.09 19.72 17.19
C ASN A 428 -13.25 21.01 16.35
N LEU A 429 -12.31 21.29 15.44
CA LEU A 429 -12.32 22.47 14.57
C LEU A 429 -13.59 22.60 13.72
N THR A 430 -14.16 21.49 13.27
CA THR A 430 -15.39 21.49 12.47
C THR A 430 -16.65 21.56 13.32
N GLY A 431 -16.49 21.46 14.65
CA GLY A 431 -17.56 21.49 15.64
C GLY A 431 -18.19 20.12 15.88
N ASP A 432 -17.55 19.04 15.45
CA ASP A 432 -17.99 17.68 15.76
C ASP A 432 -17.72 17.37 17.24
N PRO A 433 -18.69 16.79 17.95
CA PRO A 433 -18.49 16.36 19.33
C PRO A 433 -17.60 15.11 19.39
N TYR A 434 -16.75 15.03 20.42
CA TYR A 434 -16.01 13.81 20.73
C TYR A 434 -15.86 13.64 22.26
N PHE A 435 -15.69 12.39 22.66
CA PHE A 435 -15.35 12.00 24.03
C PHE A 435 -14.17 11.03 24.03
N THR A 436 -13.43 10.96 25.15
CA THR A 436 -12.21 10.19 25.29
C THR A 436 -11.91 9.87 26.76
N ASP A 437 -11.24 8.74 27.01
CA ASP A 437 -10.69 8.37 28.32
C ASP A 437 -9.50 9.27 28.74
N GLY A 438 -9.01 10.11 27.84
CA GLY A 438 -7.93 11.06 28.08
C GLY A 438 -6.53 10.52 27.85
N ARG A 439 -6.40 9.31 27.30
CA ARG A 439 -5.11 8.63 27.12
C ARG A 439 -4.63 8.65 25.67
N ARG A 440 -3.30 8.55 25.55
CA ARG A 440 -2.60 8.29 24.29
C ARG A 440 -2.11 6.86 24.29
N ALA A 441 -2.34 6.12 23.21
CA ALA A 441 -1.64 4.87 22.99
C ALA A 441 -0.19 5.18 22.61
N VAL A 442 0.77 4.49 23.23
CA VAL A 442 2.19 4.59 22.95
C VAL A 442 2.64 3.27 22.36
N ILE A 443 3.06 3.30 21.09
CA ILE A 443 3.42 2.13 20.30
C ILE A 443 4.91 2.19 19.99
N LEU A 444 5.66 1.22 20.51
CA LEU A 444 7.03 0.98 20.08
C LEU A 444 7.00 0.00 18.90
N LEU A 445 7.40 0.47 17.73
CA LEU A 445 7.40 -0.35 16.53
C LEU A 445 8.52 -1.38 16.54
N ALA A 446 8.19 -2.58 16.07
CA ALA A 446 9.14 -3.64 15.81
C ALA A 446 9.76 -3.46 14.40
N GLU A 447 11.08 -3.57 14.31
CA GLU A 447 11.81 -3.56 13.03
C GLU A 447 11.58 -4.85 12.25
N THR A 448 11.49 -5.96 12.99
CA THR A 448 11.09 -7.27 12.49
C THR A 448 9.80 -7.70 13.16
N ARG A 449 9.20 -8.79 12.70
CA ARG A 449 7.99 -9.31 13.33
C ARG A 449 8.22 -9.66 14.79
N ALA A 450 7.33 -9.22 15.64
CA ALA A 450 7.38 -9.45 17.07
C ALA A 450 5.97 -9.72 17.62
N ALA A 451 5.89 -10.54 18.65
CA ALA A 451 4.69 -10.65 19.47
C ALA A 451 4.62 -9.41 20.38
N PRO A 452 3.48 -8.72 20.44
CA PRO A 452 3.37 -7.47 21.19
C PRO A 452 3.47 -7.72 22.70
N ARG A 453 4.18 -6.82 23.40
CA ARG A 453 4.25 -6.77 24.86
C ARG A 453 3.45 -5.59 25.37
N PHE A 454 2.52 -5.85 26.27
CA PHE A 454 1.80 -4.78 26.97
C PHE A 454 2.67 -4.27 28.13
N VAL A 455 2.95 -2.99 28.12
CA VAL A 455 3.82 -2.32 29.09
C VAL A 455 3.00 -1.37 29.95
N ARG A 456 3.15 -1.45 31.25
CA ARG A 456 2.69 -0.40 32.16
C ARG A 456 3.68 0.75 32.10
N TRP A 457 3.21 1.91 31.64
CA TRP A 457 4.00 3.12 31.51
C TRP A 457 3.97 4.01 32.76
N CYS A 458 3.27 3.58 33.81
CA CYS A 458 3.18 4.27 35.13
C CYS A 458 3.97 3.55 36.19
#